data_a401cb680fb26769a8c649853cacae3a
#
_entry.id   a401cb680fb26769a8c649853cacae3a
#
_cell.length_a   1.000
_cell.length_b   1.000
_cell.length_c   1.000
_cell.angle_alpha   90.00
_cell.angle_beta   90.00
_cell.angle_gamma   90.00
#
_symmetry.space_group_name_H-M   'P 1'
#
loop_
_entity.id
_entity.type
_entity.pdbx_description
1 polymer ?
#
loop_
_entity_poly.entity_id
_entity_poly.type
_entity_poly.pdbx_seq_one_letter_code
_entity_poly.pdbx_strand_id
1 'polypeptide(L)'
;MNAVEHVNDPVAPAPLACDWLNRFQGLGDSFFTSLPAEPLPDPHWVATSADCAALLGLPPDWAQRSDLNALQVCSGNRVWPGMHTLASVYSGHQFGVWAGQLGDGRALWLGEMDTPAGAMELQLKGAGRTPYSRMGDGRAVLRSSIREFLCSEAMAGLGIPTTRALCVTGSALPVRRETTETAAVVTRVAPSFIRFGHFEHFAHHDRPAELRALADFVVAHHYPACRDAAQPYAALLAQVALRTAELMADWQAVGFCHGVMNTDNMSILGLTIDYGPFGFLDQFDPGHICNHSDHQGRYAWARQPNVGYWNLHAHDFIEHFLDLFEARYGDQIHRYYEDRSAHNILGSEPVPDLDDPPF
;
A
#
# COMPACT_ATOMS: atom_id res chain seq x y z
N MET A 1 47.58 31.52 -20.30
CA MET A 1 47.29 30.86 -19.03
C MET A 1 45.78 30.85 -18.87
N ASN A 2 45.13 29.78 -19.31
CA ASN A 2 43.70 29.65 -19.18
C ASN A 2 43.45 28.89 -17.86
N ALA A 3 42.77 29.59 -16.92
CA ALA A 3 42.28 28.99 -15.70
C ALA A 3 41.15 27.99 -16.09
N VAL A 4 41.37 26.72 -15.81
CA VAL A 4 40.35 25.68 -15.88
C VAL A 4 39.46 25.91 -14.67
N GLU A 5 38.23 26.38 -14.89
CA GLU A 5 37.18 26.39 -13.89
C GLU A 5 36.89 24.92 -13.53
N HIS A 6 37.22 24.54 -12.30
CA HIS A 6 36.76 23.30 -11.72
C HIS A 6 35.23 23.38 -11.60
N VAL A 7 34.54 22.69 -12.48
CA VAL A 7 33.13 22.34 -12.32
C VAL A 7 33.02 21.59 -10.99
N ASN A 8 32.31 22.18 -10.03
CA ASN A 8 32.03 21.56 -8.75
C ASN A 8 31.37 20.19 -9.00
N ASP A 9 32.10 19.12 -8.71
CA ASP A 9 31.51 17.80 -8.61
C ASP A 9 30.32 17.88 -7.62
N PRO A 10 29.17 17.30 -7.96
CA PRO A 10 28.02 17.31 -7.06
C PRO A 10 28.42 16.66 -5.73
N VAL A 11 28.35 17.42 -4.65
CA VAL A 11 28.62 16.96 -3.29
C VAL A 11 27.79 15.72 -3.07
N ALA A 12 28.44 14.61 -2.68
CA ALA A 12 27.72 13.41 -2.30
C ALA A 12 26.73 13.76 -1.16
N PRO A 13 25.48 13.27 -1.22
CA PRO A 13 24.51 13.57 -0.17
C PRO A 13 25.09 13.13 1.19
N ALA A 14 24.92 13.96 2.21
CA ALA A 14 25.28 13.58 3.56
C ALA A 14 24.48 12.34 3.95
N PRO A 15 25.08 11.37 4.61
CA PRO A 15 24.33 10.22 5.09
C PRO A 15 23.24 10.71 6.05
N LEU A 16 22.00 10.30 5.82
CA LEU A 16 20.99 10.36 6.87
C LEU A 16 21.56 9.55 8.03
N ALA A 17 21.56 10.12 9.23
CA ALA A 17 22.01 9.41 10.42
C ALA A 17 20.90 8.39 10.83
N CYS A 18 20.73 7.35 10.05
CA CYS A 18 19.79 6.25 10.29
C CYS A 18 20.44 4.93 9.91
N ASP A 19 20.04 3.88 10.61
CA ASP A 19 20.45 2.53 10.28
C ASP A 19 19.49 1.94 9.23
N TRP A 20 20.06 1.40 8.15
CA TRP A 20 19.31 0.70 7.11
C TRP A 20 19.31 -0.79 7.42
N LEU A 21 18.12 -1.33 7.71
CA LEU A 21 17.92 -2.73 8.06
C LEU A 21 17.83 -3.63 6.81
N ASN A 22 17.12 -3.18 5.80
CA ASN A 22 16.95 -3.85 4.50
C ASN A 22 16.63 -5.36 4.58
N ARG A 23 15.81 -5.75 5.58
CA ARG A 23 15.59 -7.17 5.94
C ARG A 23 14.92 -7.97 4.82
N PHE A 24 14.00 -7.35 4.05
CA PHE A 24 13.33 -8.01 2.92
C PHE A 24 14.32 -8.50 1.86
N GLN A 25 15.40 -7.76 1.62
CA GLN A 25 16.48 -8.18 0.71
C GLN A 25 17.11 -9.51 1.12
N GLY A 26 17.15 -9.82 2.41
CA GLY A 26 17.68 -11.07 2.94
C GLY A 26 16.91 -12.32 2.51
N LEU A 27 15.70 -12.19 1.95
CA LEU A 27 14.93 -13.31 1.39
C LEU A 27 15.54 -13.86 0.11
N GLY A 28 16.30 -13.05 -0.65
CA GLY A 28 17.02 -13.46 -1.86
C GLY A 28 16.30 -13.16 -3.17
N ASP A 29 17.00 -13.42 -4.27
CA ASP A 29 16.65 -12.99 -5.64
C ASP A 29 15.32 -13.58 -6.18
N SER A 30 14.75 -14.57 -5.52
CA SER A 30 13.45 -15.13 -5.87
C SER A 30 12.28 -14.18 -5.56
N PHE A 31 12.50 -13.18 -4.70
CA PHE A 31 11.46 -12.30 -4.17
C PHE A 31 11.41 -10.95 -4.84
N PHE A 32 12.47 -10.56 -5.54
CA PHE A 32 12.58 -9.23 -6.14
C PHE A 32 13.61 -9.19 -7.28
N THR A 33 13.59 -8.08 -7.98
CA THR A 33 14.65 -7.69 -8.92
C THR A 33 15.28 -6.39 -8.42
N SER A 34 16.61 -6.37 -8.23
CA SER A 34 17.35 -5.15 -7.93
C SER A 34 17.53 -4.31 -9.20
N LEU A 35 17.15 -3.03 -9.13
CA LEU A 35 17.28 -2.10 -10.25
C LEU A 35 17.24 -0.65 -9.74
N PRO A 36 17.84 0.31 -10.47
CA PRO A 36 17.67 1.73 -10.19
C PRO A 36 16.30 2.24 -10.66
N ALA A 37 15.87 3.38 -10.14
CA ALA A 37 14.75 4.14 -10.69
C ALA A 37 15.10 4.72 -12.07
N GLU A 38 14.09 4.98 -12.91
CA GLU A 38 14.23 5.83 -14.07
C GLU A 38 14.16 7.30 -13.63
N PRO A 39 15.12 8.16 -14.00
CA PRO A 39 15.16 9.55 -13.55
C PRO A 39 13.86 10.32 -13.88
N LEU A 40 13.46 11.19 -12.96
CA LEU A 40 12.42 12.18 -13.16
C LEU A 40 13.07 13.53 -13.51
N PRO A 41 12.91 14.06 -14.74
CA PRO A 41 13.55 15.31 -15.14
C PRO A 41 12.95 16.50 -14.38
N ASP A 42 13.80 17.46 -14.03
CA ASP A 42 13.44 18.73 -13.40
C ASP A 42 12.43 18.59 -12.26
N PRO A 43 12.70 17.77 -11.23
CA PRO A 43 11.75 17.51 -10.17
C PRO A 43 11.55 18.74 -9.28
N HIS A 44 10.32 18.87 -8.78
CA HIS A 44 9.95 19.88 -7.79
C HIS A 44 9.05 19.30 -6.72
N TRP A 45 9.05 19.90 -5.54
CA TRP A 45 8.13 19.52 -4.47
C TRP A 45 6.70 19.91 -4.82
N VAL A 46 5.77 18.97 -4.64
CA VAL A 46 4.32 19.23 -4.73
C VAL A 46 3.71 19.25 -3.32
N ALA A 47 4.05 18.28 -2.49
CA ALA A 47 3.59 18.18 -1.11
C ALA A 47 4.60 17.42 -0.25
N THR A 48 4.62 17.72 1.05
CA THR A 48 5.38 16.99 2.07
C THR A 48 4.52 16.81 3.32
N SER A 49 4.63 15.67 4.00
CA SER A 49 3.98 15.40 5.28
C SER A 49 4.98 15.58 6.42
N ALA A 50 4.72 16.54 7.30
CA ALA A 50 5.53 16.76 8.49
C ALA A 50 5.37 15.61 9.49
N ASP A 51 4.16 15.07 9.63
CA ASP A 51 3.86 13.97 10.54
C ASP A 51 4.53 12.67 10.09
N CYS A 52 4.51 12.39 8.78
CA CYS A 52 5.22 11.23 8.23
C CYS A 52 6.74 11.39 8.35
N ALA A 53 7.26 12.60 8.16
CA ALA A 53 8.68 12.89 8.36
C ALA A 53 9.11 12.71 9.83
N ALA A 54 8.28 13.16 10.78
CA ALA A 54 8.51 12.96 12.21
C ALA A 54 8.51 11.48 12.60
N LEU A 55 7.62 10.67 12.01
CA LEU A 55 7.57 9.22 12.18
C LEU A 55 8.88 8.54 11.76
N LEU A 56 9.53 9.07 10.72
CA LEU A 56 10.83 8.60 10.23
C LEU A 56 12.02 9.19 11.03
N GLY A 57 11.78 10.10 11.96
CA GLY A 57 12.86 10.82 12.67
C GLY A 57 13.61 11.83 11.79
N LEU A 58 13.02 12.27 10.68
CA LEU A 58 13.61 13.29 9.83
C LEU A 58 13.56 14.67 10.51
N PRO A 59 14.58 15.53 10.33
CA PRO A 59 14.52 16.89 10.86
C PRO A 59 13.37 17.69 10.22
N PRO A 60 12.79 18.67 10.93
CA PRO A 60 11.64 19.44 10.40
C PRO A 60 11.89 20.13 9.06
N ASP A 61 13.13 20.48 8.77
CA ASP A 61 13.58 21.15 7.56
C ASP A 61 14.15 20.18 6.48
N TRP A 62 13.92 18.86 6.64
CA TRP A 62 14.52 17.82 5.81
C TRP A 62 14.38 18.06 4.29
N ALA A 63 13.24 18.59 3.87
CA ALA A 63 12.95 18.83 2.46
C ALA A 63 13.73 20.02 1.87
N GLN A 64 14.16 20.96 2.71
CA GLN A 64 14.91 22.17 2.33
C GLN A 64 16.43 22.00 2.49
N ARG A 65 16.87 20.97 3.20
CA ARG A 65 18.28 20.71 3.47
C ARG A 65 18.99 20.24 2.20
N SER A 66 19.90 21.08 1.73
CA SER A 66 20.70 20.79 0.52
C SER A 66 21.64 19.61 0.69
N ASP A 67 22.16 19.38 1.90
CA ASP A 67 23.05 18.27 2.23
C ASP A 67 22.37 16.90 2.17
N LEU A 68 21.06 16.82 2.44
CA LEU A 68 20.27 15.60 2.30
C LEU A 68 19.93 15.28 0.84
N ASN A 69 19.84 16.29 -0.01
CA ASN A 69 19.44 16.15 -1.41
C ASN A 69 18.11 15.39 -1.60
N ALA A 70 17.18 15.58 -0.65
CA ALA A 70 15.97 14.79 -0.48
C ALA A 70 15.06 14.84 -1.71
N LEU A 71 14.98 16.00 -2.40
CA LEU A 71 14.21 16.13 -3.64
C LEU A 71 14.65 15.12 -4.69
N GLN A 72 15.96 14.95 -4.88
CA GLN A 72 16.50 14.02 -5.87
C GLN A 72 16.28 12.55 -5.46
N VAL A 73 16.34 12.26 -4.17
CA VAL A 73 16.08 10.90 -3.65
C VAL A 73 14.60 10.55 -3.78
N CYS A 74 13.71 11.42 -3.34
CA CYS A 74 12.26 11.21 -3.42
C CYS A 74 11.71 11.25 -4.87
N SER A 75 12.52 11.70 -5.83
CA SER A 75 12.21 11.63 -7.27
C SER A 75 12.77 10.39 -7.95
N GLY A 76 13.58 9.57 -7.26
CA GLY A 76 14.27 8.41 -7.83
C GLY A 76 15.55 8.76 -8.60
N ASN A 77 16.01 10.02 -8.58
CA ASN A 77 17.20 10.45 -9.31
C ASN A 77 18.49 10.10 -8.57
N ARG A 78 18.41 9.87 -7.26
CA ARG A 78 19.53 9.51 -6.38
C ARG A 78 19.07 8.55 -5.30
N VAL A 79 20.04 7.95 -4.61
CA VAL A 79 19.82 7.15 -3.40
C VAL A 79 20.65 7.71 -2.26
N TRP A 80 20.15 7.61 -1.04
CA TRP A 80 21.00 7.83 0.14
C TRP A 80 21.91 6.62 0.36
N PRO A 81 23.09 6.83 0.94
CA PRO A 81 23.96 5.71 1.33
C PRO A 81 23.22 4.73 2.25
N GLY A 82 23.31 3.44 1.93
CA GLY A 82 22.61 2.37 2.63
C GLY A 82 21.26 1.97 2.02
N MET A 83 20.67 2.77 1.13
CA MET A 83 19.51 2.34 0.34
C MET A 83 19.86 1.21 -0.63
N HIS A 84 18.90 0.31 -0.83
CA HIS A 84 19.03 -0.82 -1.74
C HIS A 84 17.77 -0.97 -2.58
N THR A 85 17.78 -0.43 -3.78
CA THR A 85 16.58 -0.30 -4.61
C THR A 85 16.19 -1.62 -5.27
N LEU A 86 14.93 -2.01 -5.14
CA LEU A 86 14.37 -3.23 -5.70
C LEU A 86 12.89 -3.09 -6.06
N ALA A 87 12.42 -3.96 -6.94
CA ALA A 87 11.00 -4.18 -7.23
C ALA A 87 10.64 -5.61 -6.83
N SER A 88 9.61 -5.77 -5.98
CA SER A 88 9.16 -7.07 -5.51
C SER A 88 8.29 -7.79 -6.55
N VAL A 89 8.37 -9.14 -6.55
CA VAL A 89 7.51 -9.98 -7.36
C VAL A 89 6.32 -10.46 -6.53
N TYR A 90 5.15 -10.41 -7.13
CA TYR A 90 3.93 -11.01 -6.59
C TYR A 90 3.01 -11.42 -7.76
N SER A 91 1.95 -12.11 -7.45
CA SER A 91 0.88 -12.46 -8.37
C SER A 91 -0.45 -12.00 -7.78
N GLY A 92 -1.56 -12.43 -8.30
CA GLY A 92 -2.82 -12.17 -7.64
C GLY A 92 -4.04 -12.39 -8.49
N HIS A 93 -5.19 -12.31 -7.80
CA HIS A 93 -6.51 -12.30 -8.42
C HIS A 93 -7.00 -10.86 -8.56
N GLN A 94 -7.35 -10.49 -9.78
CA GLN A 94 -7.94 -9.20 -10.10
C GLN A 94 -9.39 -9.41 -10.54
N PHE A 95 -10.35 -8.73 -9.92
CA PHE A 95 -11.78 -8.97 -10.12
C PHE A 95 -12.20 -10.43 -9.95
N GLY A 96 -11.53 -11.17 -9.06
CA GLY A 96 -11.80 -12.58 -8.78
C GLY A 96 -11.22 -13.56 -9.80
N VAL A 97 -10.44 -13.09 -10.79
CA VAL A 97 -9.78 -13.90 -11.80
C VAL A 97 -8.28 -13.86 -11.62
N TRP A 98 -7.63 -15.02 -11.74
CA TRP A 98 -6.17 -15.10 -11.68
C TRP A 98 -5.52 -14.26 -12.79
N ALA A 99 -4.74 -13.25 -12.40
CA ALA A 99 -4.07 -12.32 -13.31
C ALA A 99 -2.63 -12.73 -13.66
N GLY A 100 -2.14 -13.83 -13.06
CA GLY A 100 -0.77 -14.29 -13.24
C GLY A 100 0.25 -13.44 -12.50
N GLN A 101 1.49 -13.44 -13.01
CA GLN A 101 2.56 -12.64 -12.42
C GLN A 101 2.30 -11.15 -12.59
N LEU A 102 2.36 -10.46 -11.49
CA LEU A 102 2.30 -9.02 -11.32
C LEU A 102 3.66 -8.55 -10.77
N GLY A 103 3.66 -7.69 -9.79
CA GLY A 103 4.84 -7.17 -9.11
C GLY A 103 4.81 -5.66 -9.07
N ASP A 104 5.84 -5.06 -8.51
CA ASP A 104 6.00 -3.61 -8.41
C ASP A 104 6.23 -2.97 -9.79
N GLY A 105 5.19 -2.96 -10.65
CA GLY A 105 5.27 -2.51 -12.05
C GLY A 105 5.50 -1.01 -12.23
N ARG A 106 5.30 -0.22 -11.19
CA ARG A 106 5.58 1.23 -11.13
C ARG A 106 6.02 1.67 -9.73
N ALA A 107 6.32 0.73 -8.88
CA ALA A 107 6.82 1.00 -7.54
C ALA A 107 8.25 0.50 -7.42
N LEU A 108 9.04 1.17 -6.60
CA LEU A 108 10.43 0.83 -6.34
C LEU A 108 10.69 1.00 -4.85
N TRP A 109 11.01 -0.08 -4.17
CA TRP A 109 11.44 -0.06 -2.78
C TRP A 109 12.83 0.58 -2.69
N LEU A 110 13.02 1.50 -1.75
CA LEU A 110 14.28 2.21 -1.55
C LEU A 110 15.12 1.60 -0.43
N GLY A 111 14.48 1.01 0.54
CA GLY A 111 15.14 0.48 1.73
C GLY A 111 14.19 0.41 2.91
N GLU A 112 14.70 -0.17 4.00
CA GLU A 112 14.05 -0.26 5.29
C GLU A 112 14.91 0.45 6.33
N MET A 113 14.35 1.47 6.98
CA MET A 113 15.00 2.27 8.01
C MET A 113 14.62 1.78 9.41
N ASP A 114 15.56 1.82 10.35
CA ASP A 114 15.25 1.85 11.78
C ASP A 114 14.85 3.26 12.17
N THR A 115 13.64 3.42 12.70
CA THR A 115 13.04 4.73 13.00
C THR A 115 12.52 4.78 14.44
N PRO A 116 12.22 5.98 14.98
CA PRO A 116 11.58 6.10 16.30
C PRO A 116 10.23 5.34 16.40
N ALA A 117 9.57 5.10 15.28
CA ALA A 117 8.32 4.35 15.20
C ALA A 117 8.52 2.84 14.91
N GLY A 118 9.76 2.35 14.92
CA GLY A 118 10.15 1.01 14.52
C GLY A 118 10.64 0.94 13.07
N ALA A 119 10.81 -0.27 12.56
CA ALA A 119 11.28 -0.46 11.19
C ALA A 119 10.23 0.00 10.18
N MET A 120 10.64 0.84 9.22
CA MET A 120 9.78 1.40 8.17
C MET A 120 10.42 1.25 6.79
N GLU A 121 9.67 0.71 5.86
CA GLU A 121 10.04 0.62 4.45
C GLU A 121 9.68 1.91 3.71
N LEU A 122 10.56 2.36 2.82
CA LEU A 122 10.34 3.46 1.89
C LEU A 122 10.17 2.91 0.49
N GLN A 123 9.13 3.35 -0.21
CA GLN A 123 8.83 2.94 -1.58
C GLN A 123 8.44 4.14 -2.44
N LEU A 124 9.04 4.25 -3.63
CA LEU A 124 8.61 5.21 -4.65
C LEU A 124 7.49 4.62 -5.52
N LYS A 125 6.43 5.36 -5.77
CA LYS A 125 5.41 5.03 -6.76
C LYS A 125 5.48 6.01 -7.92
N GLY A 126 5.70 5.49 -9.13
CA GLY A 126 5.87 6.29 -10.34
C GLY A 126 7.33 6.48 -10.77
N ALA A 127 8.26 5.72 -10.18
CA ALA A 127 9.71 5.85 -10.39
C ALA A 127 10.24 5.21 -11.68
N GLY A 128 9.37 4.90 -12.63
CA GLY A 128 9.73 4.35 -13.92
C GLY A 128 9.44 2.86 -14.07
N ARG A 129 9.93 2.29 -15.15
CA ARG A 129 9.68 0.89 -15.50
C ARG A 129 10.47 -0.07 -14.62
N THR A 130 9.85 -1.21 -14.35
CA THR A 130 10.46 -2.38 -13.75
C THR A 130 10.21 -3.60 -14.63
N PRO A 131 10.81 -4.76 -14.38
CA PRO A 131 10.48 -5.99 -15.09
C PRO A 131 9.00 -6.39 -15.00
N TYR A 132 8.28 -5.83 -14.04
CA TYR A 132 6.86 -6.12 -13.76
C TYR A 132 5.88 -5.09 -14.35
N SER A 133 6.36 -4.10 -15.09
CA SER A 133 5.51 -3.03 -15.67
C SER A 133 4.58 -3.53 -16.79
N ARG A 134 4.80 -4.74 -17.29
CA ARG A 134 4.07 -5.28 -18.45
C ARG A 134 4.12 -4.29 -19.63
N MET A 135 2.96 -3.76 -20.05
CA MET A 135 2.89 -2.73 -21.11
C MET A 135 2.83 -1.30 -20.57
N GLY A 136 2.95 -1.12 -19.24
CA GLY A 136 2.93 0.19 -18.59
C GLY A 136 4.23 0.96 -18.76
N ASP A 137 4.15 2.28 -18.57
CA ASP A 137 5.30 3.19 -18.60
C ASP A 137 6.01 3.34 -17.26
N GLY A 138 5.51 2.68 -16.21
CA GLY A 138 6.07 2.76 -14.85
C GLY A 138 5.87 4.12 -14.16
N ARG A 139 5.19 5.07 -14.79
CA ARG A 139 4.97 6.41 -14.23
C ARG A 139 3.65 6.52 -13.47
N ALA A 140 3.61 7.42 -12.51
CA ALA A 140 2.38 7.95 -11.93
C ALA A 140 2.13 9.37 -12.45
N VAL A 141 0.86 9.80 -12.43
CA VAL A 141 0.48 11.16 -12.84
C VAL A 141 0.16 12.02 -11.63
N LEU A 142 0.34 13.33 -11.77
CA LEU A 142 0.21 14.27 -10.67
C LEU A 142 -1.15 14.19 -9.98
N ARG A 143 -2.24 14.13 -10.75
CA ARG A 143 -3.61 14.05 -10.22
C ARG A 143 -3.80 12.85 -9.28
N SER A 144 -3.42 11.65 -9.71
CA SER A 144 -3.57 10.45 -8.89
C SER A 144 -2.59 10.44 -7.71
N SER A 145 -1.41 11.02 -7.85
CA SER A 145 -0.42 11.13 -6.78
C SER A 145 -0.87 12.05 -5.66
N ILE A 146 -1.49 13.20 -5.99
CA ILE A 146 -2.10 14.08 -5.00
C ILE A 146 -3.25 13.38 -4.27
N ARG A 147 -4.12 12.65 -4.99
CA ARG A 147 -5.22 11.89 -4.38
C ARG A 147 -4.70 10.85 -3.38
N GLU A 148 -3.68 10.10 -3.76
CA GLU A 148 -3.06 9.09 -2.87
C GLU A 148 -2.45 9.75 -1.64
N PHE A 149 -1.67 10.83 -1.82
CA PHE A 149 -1.06 11.57 -0.71
C PHE A 149 -2.11 12.08 0.28
N LEU A 150 -3.13 12.75 -0.20
CA LEU A 150 -4.18 13.32 0.64
C LEU A 150 -4.98 12.23 1.37
N CYS A 151 -5.34 11.14 0.67
CA CYS A 151 -6.15 10.10 1.27
C CYS A 151 -5.36 9.27 2.29
N SER A 152 -4.10 8.92 2.00
CA SER A 152 -3.28 8.15 2.95
C SER A 152 -3.06 8.94 4.26
N GLU A 153 -2.79 10.24 4.18
CA GLU A 153 -2.62 11.09 5.36
C GLU A 153 -3.96 11.35 6.09
N ALA A 154 -5.07 11.48 5.34
CA ALA A 154 -6.41 11.59 5.94
C ALA A 154 -6.81 10.31 6.68
N MET A 155 -6.57 9.13 6.12
CA MET A 155 -6.85 7.84 6.77
C MET A 155 -6.00 7.68 8.04
N ALA A 156 -4.72 8.06 8.00
CA ALA A 156 -3.88 8.09 9.19
C ALA A 156 -4.43 9.06 10.26
N GLY A 157 -4.89 10.25 9.85
CA GLY A 157 -5.53 11.22 10.74
C GLY A 157 -6.84 10.73 11.36
N LEU A 158 -7.56 9.82 10.68
CA LEU A 158 -8.76 9.13 11.18
C LEU A 158 -8.43 7.95 12.10
N GLY A 159 -7.14 7.59 12.25
CA GLY A 159 -6.70 6.43 13.03
C GLY A 159 -6.85 5.09 12.30
N ILE A 160 -7.12 5.11 10.99
CA ILE A 160 -7.29 3.91 10.17
C ILE A 160 -5.92 3.42 9.71
N PRO A 161 -5.59 2.12 9.87
CA PRO A 161 -4.34 1.55 9.43
C PRO A 161 -4.11 1.77 7.93
N THR A 162 -3.00 2.40 7.58
CA THR A 162 -2.71 2.80 6.19
C THR A 162 -1.21 2.93 5.94
N THR A 163 -0.80 2.80 4.68
CA THR A 163 0.49 3.33 4.25
C THR A 163 0.49 4.85 4.35
N ARG A 164 1.61 5.44 4.75
CA ARG A 164 1.80 6.89 4.81
C ARG A 164 2.40 7.41 3.51
N ALA A 165 2.24 8.69 3.26
CA ALA A 165 2.88 9.36 2.15
C ALA A 165 3.81 10.48 2.68
N LEU A 166 5.12 10.27 2.55
CA LEU A 166 6.11 11.25 3.00
C LEU A 166 6.06 12.52 2.15
N CYS A 167 5.97 12.35 0.84
CA CYS A 167 5.93 13.47 -0.10
C CYS A 167 5.42 13.07 -1.48
N VAL A 168 5.11 14.09 -2.27
CA VAL A 168 4.91 14.01 -3.72
C VAL A 168 5.90 14.93 -4.40
N THR A 169 6.64 14.40 -5.38
CA THR A 169 7.46 15.19 -6.31
C THR A 169 6.81 15.19 -7.69
N GLY A 170 6.85 16.31 -8.38
CA GLY A 170 6.29 16.51 -9.71
C GLY A 170 7.36 16.84 -10.75
N SER A 171 7.01 16.66 -12.02
CA SER A 171 7.84 17.05 -13.17
C SER A 171 6.94 17.45 -14.33
N ALA A 172 7.43 18.28 -15.23
CA ALA A 172 6.75 18.61 -16.48
C ALA A 172 6.77 17.48 -17.52
N LEU A 173 7.43 16.33 -17.22
CA LEU A 173 7.47 15.17 -18.10
C LEU A 173 6.06 14.72 -18.47
N PRO A 174 5.68 14.71 -19.77
CA PRO A 174 4.35 14.30 -20.20
C PRO A 174 4.18 12.79 -20.05
N VAL A 175 3.03 12.38 -19.52
CA VAL A 175 2.61 10.99 -19.36
C VAL A 175 1.26 10.80 -20.03
N ARG A 176 1.19 9.87 -20.98
CA ARG A 176 -0.04 9.59 -21.71
C ARG A 176 -0.97 8.70 -20.85
N ARG A 177 -2.19 9.20 -20.64
CA ARG A 177 -3.32 8.49 -20.08
C ARG A 177 -4.52 8.66 -21.03
N GLU A 178 -5.73 8.84 -20.55
CA GLU A 178 -6.87 9.28 -21.37
C GLU A 178 -6.58 10.62 -22.03
N THR A 179 -5.95 11.51 -21.26
CA THR A 179 -5.34 12.77 -21.72
C THR A 179 -3.84 12.77 -21.41
N THR A 180 -3.09 13.73 -21.94
CA THR A 180 -1.71 13.93 -21.54
C THR A 180 -1.69 14.65 -20.18
N GLU A 181 -1.09 14.03 -19.19
CA GLU A 181 -0.89 14.54 -17.83
C GLU A 181 0.60 14.68 -17.53
N THR A 182 0.97 15.20 -16.38
CA THR A 182 2.36 15.37 -15.95
C THR A 182 2.77 14.25 -14.98
N ALA A 183 4.04 13.86 -15.04
CA ALA A 183 4.60 12.83 -14.17
C ALA A 183 4.72 13.32 -12.73
N ALA A 184 4.55 12.38 -11.80
CA ALA A 184 4.83 12.58 -10.38
C ALA A 184 5.33 11.28 -9.74
N VAL A 185 5.99 11.41 -8.59
CA VAL A 185 6.41 10.29 -7.75
C VAL A 185 5.88 10.52 -6.34
N VAL A 186 5.25 9.50 -5.77
CA VAL A 186 4.86 9.46 -4.36
C VAL A 186 5.90 8.65 -3.60
N THR A 187 6.46 9.22 -2.54
CA THR A 187 7.26 8.47 -1.57
C THR A 187 6.33 7.92 -0.50
N ARG A 188 6.12 6.61 -0.52
CA ARG A 188 5.30 5.86 0.44
C ARG A 188 6.15 5.37 1.59
N VAL A 189 5.53 5.24 2.76
CA VAL A 189 6.15 4.71 3.98
C VAL A 189 5.18 3.72 4.64
N ALA A 190 5.68 2.57 5.03
CA ALA A 190 4.92 1.56 5.75
C ALA A 190 5.86 0.64 6.56
N PRO A 191 5.35 -0.07 7.59
CA PRO A 191 6.13 -1.12 8.25
C PRO A 191 6.50 -2.26 7.28
N SER A 192 5.66 -2.54 6.27
CA SER A 192 5.96 -3.42 5.14
C SER A 192 4.99 -3.21 3.98
N PHE A 193 5.47 -3.47 2.75
CA PHE A 193 4.67 -3.51 1.53
C PHE A 193 4.33 -4.94 1.08
N ILE A 194 4.54 -5.95 1.93
CA ILE A 194 4.15 -7.34 1.64
C ILE A 194 2.61 -7.42 1.54
N ARG A 195 2.14 -8.07 0.48
CA ARG A 195 0.73 -8.23 0.11
C ARG A 195 0.34 -9.70 0.09
N PHE A 196 -0.94 -10.01 0.08
CA PHE A 196 -1.42 -11.37 -0.15
C PHE A 196 -0.83 -11.95 -1.43
N GLY A 197 -0.72 -11.16 -2.47
CA GLY A 197 -0.15 -11.56 -3.75
C GLY A 197 1.28 -12.11 -3.71
N HIS A 198 2.09 -11.75 -2.70
CA HIS A 198 3.41 -12.37 -2.53
C HIS A 198 3.29 -13.85 -2.17
N PHE A 199 2.34 -14.20 -1.30
CA PHE A 199 2.08 -15.59 -0.93
C PHE A 199 1.45 -16.36 -2.10
N GLU A 200 0.49 -15.76 -2.80
CA GLU A 200 -0.13 -16.35 -4.00
C GLU A 200 0.90 -16.69 -5.06
N HIS A 201 1.90 -15.82 -5.25
CA HIS A 201 2.95 -16.06 -6.24
C HIS A 201 3.66 -17.38 -6.01
N PHE A 202 4.15 -17.61 -4.80
CA PHE A 202 4.90 -18.84 -4.49
C PHE A 202 4.00 -20.06 -4.36
N ALA A 203 2.78 -19.91 -3.84
CA ALA A 203 1.82 -21.00 -3.76
C ALA A 203 1.41 -21.51 -5.15
N HIS A 204 1.05 -20.57 -6.07
CA HIS A 204 0.62 -20.93 -7.43
C HIS A 204 1.75 -21.56 -8.28
N HIS A 205 3.00 -21.18 -8.04
CA HIS A 205 4.16 -21.70 -8.77
C HIS A 205 4.78 -22.94 -8.12
N ASP A 206 4.10 -23.54 -7.13
CA ASP A 206 4.57 -24.72 -6.37
C ASP A 206 6.00 -24.51 -5.82
N ARG A 207 6.22 -23.38 -5.15
CA ARG A 207 7.48 -23.01 -4.51
C ARG A 207 7.37 -22.99 -2.98
N PRO A 208 7.20 -24.16 -2.33
CA PRO A 208 6.92 -24.23 -0.90
C PRO A 208 8.07 -23.75 0.00
N ALA A 209 9.31 -23.79 -0.50
CA ALA A 209 10.47 -23.31 0.25
C ALA A 209 10.44 -21.78 0.40
N GLU A 210 10.17 -21.07 -0.69
CA GLU A 210 10.05 -19.61 -0.70
C GLU A 210 8.79 -19.15 0.03
N LEU A 211 7.67 -19.86 -0.14
CA LEU A 211 6.44 -19.60 0.60
C LEU A 211 6.67 -19.67 2.12
N ARG A 212 7.39 -20.70 2.57
CA ARG A 212 7.79 -20.87 3.97
C ARG A 212 8.73 -19.75 4.42
N ALA A 213 9.76 -19.43 3.63
CA ALA A 213 10.70 -18.37 3.95
C ALA A 213 9.99 -17.01 4.12
N LEU A 214 9.00 -16.71 3.26
CA LEU A 214 8.17 -15.52 3.38
C LEU A 214 7.32 -15.54 4.66
N ALA A 215 6.68 -16.66 4.97
CA ALA A 215 5.88 -16.79 6.18
C ALA A 215 6.75 -16.63 7.45
N ASP A 216 7.93 -17.28 7.48
CA ASP A 216 8.89 -17.16 8.58
C ASP A 216 9.38 -15.70 8.74
N PHE A 217 9.64 -15.01 7.64
CA PHE A 217 10.00 -13.59 7.63
C PHE A 217 8.88 -12.73 8.25
N VAL A 218 7.63 -12.92 7.80
CA VAL A 218 6.48 -12.16 8.30
C VAL A 218 6.23 -12.44 9.77
N VAL A 219 6.31 -13.71 10.21
CA VAL A 219 6.22 -14.07 11.64
C VAL A 219 7.35 -13.40 12.44
N ALA A 220 8.60 -13.48 11.95
CA ALA A 220 9.75 -12.98 12.69
C ALA A 220 9.70 -11.46 12.91
N HIS A 221 9.23 -10.70 11.90
CA HIS A 221 9.36 -9.24 11.90
C HIS A 221 8.05 -8.49 12.16
N HIS A 222 6.90 -9.10 11.88
CA HIS A 222 5.61 -8.41 11.96
C HIS A 222 4.58 -9.07 12.88
N TYR A 223 4.74 -10.38 13.16
CA TYR A 223 3.84 -11.16 14.02
C TYR A 223 4.61 -12.03 15.02
N PRO A 224 5.55 -11.46 15.81
CA PRO A 224 6.44 -12.26 16.67
C PRO A 224 5.69 -13.14 17.68
N ALA A 225 4.49 -12.73 18.11
CA ALA A 225 3.67 -13.54 19.01
C ALA A 225 3.20 -14.87 18.39
N CYS A 226 3.16 -14.99 17.08
CA CYS A 226 2.79 -16.24 16.40
C CYS A 226 3.89 -17.30 16.46
N ARG A 227 5.15 -16.89 16.72
CA ARG A 227 6.31 -17.81 16.74
C ARG A 227 6.16 -18.93 17.73
N ASP A 228 5.63 -18.62 18.91
CA ASP A 228 5.54 -19.56 20.04
C ASP A 228 4.21 -20.33 20.06
N ALA A 229 3.35 -20.14 19.07
CA ALA A 229 2.11 -20.88 18.93
C ALA A 229 2.37 -22.34 18.55
N ALA A 230 1.49 -23.25 18.96
CA ALA A 230 1.58 -24.66 18.58
C ALA A 230 1.59 -24.87 17.05
N GLN A 231 0.94 -23.98 16.31
CA GLN A 231 0.92 -23.92 14.84
C GLN A 231 1.16 -22.48 14.39
N PRO A 232 2.43 -22.05 14.22
CA PRO A 232 2.76 -20.65 13.94
C PRO A 232 2.11 -20.06 12.70
N TYR A 233 1.99 -20.85 11.64
CA TYR A 233 1.38 -20.38 10.38
C TYR A 233 -0.15 -20.25 10.47
N ALA A 234 -0.80 -21.15 11.19
CA ALA A 234 -2.23 -21.01 11.48
C ALA A 234 -2.51 -19.78 12.37
N ALA A 235 -1.61 -19.52 13.34
CA ALA A 235 -1.69 -18.32 14.17
C ALA A 235 -1.45 -17.04 13.36
N LEU A 236 -0.45 -17.03 12.46
CA LEU A 236 -0.22 -15.93 11.51
C LEU A 236 -1.48 -15.64 10.72
N LEU A 237 -2.09 -16.67 10.21
CA LEU A 237 -3.29 -16.65 9.42
C LEU A 237 -4.46 -15.99 10.16
N ALA A 238 -4.72 -16.45 11.38
CA ALA A 238 -5.76 -15.88 12.24
C ALA A 238 -5.51 -14.39 12.52
N GLN A 239 -4.25 -13.99 12.73
CA GLN A 239 -3.90 -12.58 12.94
C GLN A 239 -4.07 -11.73 11.68
N VAL A 240 -3.73 -12.24 10.51
CA VAL A 240 -3.97 -11.56 9.23
C VAL A 240 -5.47 -11.39 8.97
N ALA A 241 -6.26 -12.43 9.22
CA ALA A 241 -7.71 -12.39 9.10
C ALA A 241 -8.31 -11.35 10.05
N LEU A 242 -7.89 -11.35 11.32
CA LEU A 242 -8.33 -10.35 12.30
C LEU A 242 -8.05 -8.92 11.83
N ARG A 243 -6.81 -8.61 11.46
CA ARG A 243 -6.45 -7.26 11.00
C ARG A 243 -7.17 -6.85 9.73
N THR A 244 -7.43 -7.81 8.83
CA THR A 244 -8.21 -7.55 7.62
C THR A 244 -9.67 -7.23 7.97
N ALA A 245 -10.28 -7.97 8.91
CA ALA A 245 -11.63 -7.72 9.37
C ALA A 245 -11.76 -6.35 10.05
N GLU A 246 -10.79 -6.02 10.92
CA GLU A 246 -10.70 -4.71 11.57
C GLU A 246 -10.64 -3.57 10.54
N LEU A 247 -9.76 -3.72 9.53
CA LEU A 247 -9.64 -2.73 8.45
C LEU A 247 -10.93 -2.57 7.65
N MET A 248 -11.63 -3.68 7.33
CA MET A 248 -12.92 -3.61 6.63
C MET A 248 -13.95 -2.85 7.45
N ALA A 249 -14.01 -3.07 8.76
CA ALA A 249 -14.93 -2.37 9.64
C ALA A 249 -14.61 -0.87 9.73
N ASP A 250 -13.33 -0.52 9.85
CA ASP A 250 -12.90 0.88 9.84
C ASP A 250 -13.28 1.59 8.52
N TRP A 251 -13.10 0.93 7.37
CA TRP A 251 -13.53 1.48 6.08
C TRP A 251 -15.04 1.68 6.02
N GLN A 252 -15.82 0.69 6.50
CA GLN A 252 -17.28 0.80 6.55
C GLN A 252 -17.71 1.96 7.47
N ALA A 253 -17.08 2.13 8.64
CA ALA A 253 -17.42 3.14 9.59
C ALA A 253 -17.28 4.58 9.07
N VAL A 254 -16.30 4.82 8.19
CA VAL A 254 -16.06 6.16 7.62
C VAL A 254 -16.62 6.32 6.20
N GLY A 255 -17.34 5.33 5.68
CA GLY A 255 -17.88 5.36 4.31
C GLY A 255 -16.82 5.28 3.21
N PHE A 256 -15.64 4.74 3.51
CA PHE A 256 -14.57 4.59 2.52
C PHE A 256 -14.83 3.40 1.60
N CYS A 257 -14.72 3.62 0.30
CA CYS A 257 -14.78 2.61 -0.74
C CYS A 257 -13.42 2.54 -1.44
N HIS A 258 -12.71 1.42 -1.29
CA HIS A 258 -11.39 1.23 -1.90
C HIS A 258 -11.46 1.08 -3.43
N GLY A 259 -12.46 0.37 -3.92
CA GLY A 259 -12.79 0.20 -5.33
C GLY A 259 -11.92 -0.76 -6.12
N VAL A 260 -10.82 -1.28 -5.56
CA VAL A 260 -9.95 -2.30 -6.21
C VAL A 260 -9.34 -3.19 -5.15
N MET A 261 -10.14 -4.07 -4.56
CA MET A 261 -9.71 -5.00 -3.53
C MET A 261 -9.22 -6.32 -4.15
N ASN A 262 -8.31 -6.22 -5.10
CA ASN A 262 -7.56 -7.36 -5.62
C ASN A 262 -6.65 -7.92 -4.53
N THR A 263 -6.23 -9.17 -4.61
CA THR A 263 -5.30 -9.76 -3.63
C THR A 263 -3.92 -9.09 -3.67
N ASP A 264 -3.52 -8.53 -4.80
CA ASP A 264 -2.33 -7.69 -4.94
C ASP A 264 -2.47 -6.28 -4.33
N ASN A 265 -3.67 -5.92 -3.86
CA ASN A 265 -3.96 -4.67 -3.13
C ASN A 265 -4.36 -4.90 -1.67
N MET A 266 -4.11 -6.09 -1.13
CA MET A 266 -4.36 -6.44 0.26
C MET A 266 -3.06 -6.60 1.04
N SER A 267 -2.85 -5.75 2.03
CA SER A 267 -1.66 -5.80 2.89
C SER A 267 -1.73 -6.98 3.86
N ILE A 268 -0.62 -7.70 4.00
CA ILE A 268 -0.49 -8.75 5.03
C ILE A 268 -0.58 -8.17 6.45
N LEU A 269 -0.42 -6.87 6.62
CA LEU A 269 -0.49 -6.18 7.91
C LEU A 269 -1.85 -5.52 8.19
N GLY A 270 -2.85 -5.68 7.29
CA GLY A 270 -4.13 -5.00 7.41
C GLY A 270 -4.01 -3.49 7.24
N LEU A 271 -3.14 -3.03 6.35
CA LEU A 271 -3.02 -1.61 6.00
C LEU A 271 -3.82 -1.30 4.73
N THR A 272 -4.42 -0.12 4.68
CA THR A 272 -4.93 0.44 3.43
C THR A 272 -3.75 0.75 2.51
N ILE A 273 -3.69 0.13 1.34
CA ILE A 273 -2.63 0.31 0.33
C ILE A 273 -3.22 0.60 -1.04
N ASP A 274 -2.42 1.18 -1.93
CA ASP A 274 -2.76 1.37 -3.35
C ASP A 274 -4.05 2.15 -3.62
N TYR A 275 -4.07 3.39 -3.18
CA TYR A 275 -5.14 4.35 -3.43
C TYR A 275 -5.33 4.63 -4.94
N GLY A 276 -6.20 3.85 -5.58
CA GLY A 276 -6.56 3.98 -7.00
C GLY A 276 -7.84 4.79 -7.19
N PRO A 277 -8.94 4.16 -7.61
CA PRO A 277 -10.22 4.83 -7.85
C PRO A 277 -11.04 5.09 -6.57
N PHE A 278 -10.48 4.97 -5.38
CA PHE A 278 -11.15 5.11 -4.10
C PHE A 278 -12.10 6.32 -4.04
N GLY A 279 -13.08 6.24 -3.14
CA GLY A 279 -13.99 7.34 -2.80
C GLY A 279 -14.52 7.23 -1.38
N PHE A 280 -15.22 8.27 -0.94
CA PHE A 280 -16.01 8.26 0.28
C PHE A 280 -17.47 8.45 -0.09
N LEU A 281 -18.38 7.88 0.69
CA LEU A 281 -19.80 8.05 0.50
C LEU A 281 -20.23 9.47 0.88
N ASP A 282 -20.88 10.20 -0.02
CA ASP A 282 -21.54 11.48 0.29
C ASP A 282 -22.87 11.25 1.05
N GLN A 283 -23.52 10.14 0.73
CA GLN A 283 -24.73 9.64 1.39
C GLN A 283 -24.68 8.12 1.44
N PHE A 284 -25.45 7.51 2.35
CA PHE A 284 -25.48 6.07 2.45
C PHE A 284 -26.00 5.44 1.15
N ASP A 285 -25.13 4.71 0.48
CA ASP A 285 -25.43 3.91 -0.72
C ASP A 285 -24.63 2.61 -0.64
N PRO A 286 -25.25 1.50 -0.26
CA PRO A 286 -24.58 0.20 -0.16
C PRO A 286 -24.09 -0.30 -1.52
N GLY A 287 -24.72 0.13 -2.61
CA GLY A 287 -24.32 -0.22 -3.98
C GLY A 287 -23.26 0.70 -4.59
N HIS A 288 -22.75 1.68 -3.84
CA HIS A 288 -21.78 2.65 -4.36
C HIS A 288 -20.53 1.99 -4.95
N ILE A 289 -20.20 2.35 -6.19
CA ILE A 289 -19.04 1.89 -6.95
C ILE A 289 -18.20 3.10 -7.31
N CYS A 290 -16.98 3.21 -6.79
CA CYS A 290 -16.05 4.29 -7.13
C CYS A 290 -15.12 3.94 -8.31
N ASN A 291 -15.08 2.68 -8.75
CA ASN A 291 -14.26 2.19 -9.85
C ASN A 291 -15.12 2.00 -11.12
N HIS A 292 -14.96 2.89 -12.10
CA HIS A 292 -15.71 2.81 -13.36
C HIS A 292 -15.45 1.52 -14.18
N SER A 293 -14.38 0.78 -13.91
CA SER A 293 -14.10 -0.51 -14.55
C SER A 293 -14.80 -1.68 -13.86
N ASP A 294 -15.41 -1.46 -12.71
CA ASP A 294 -16.13 -2.48 -11.95
C ASP A 294 -17.60 -2.52 -12.37
N HIS A 295 -17.86 -2.99 -13.59
CA HIS A 295 -19.22 -3.04 -14.16
C HIS A 295 -20.18 -3.98 -13.42
N GLN A 296 -19.66 -4.90 -12.60
CA GLN A 296 -20.45 -5.87 -11.85
C GLN A 296 -20.62 -5.49 -10.36
N GLY A 297 -20.00 -4.40 -9.94
CA GLY A 297 -20.03 -3.96 -8.55
C GLY A 297 -19.37 -4.92 -7.58
N ARG A 298 -18.38 -5.70 -8.03
CA ARG A 298 -17.64 -6.63 -7.15
C ARG A 298 -17.08 -5.91 -5.93
N TYR A 299 -16.56 -4.70 -6.12
CA TYR A 299 -15.95 -3.87 -5.10
C TYR A 299 -16.86 -2.74 -4.63
N ALA A 300 -18.20 -2.91 -4.75
CA ALA A 300 -19.16 -1.98 -4.17
C ALA A 300 -18.94 -1.86 -2.66
N TRP A 301 -19.27 -0.69 -2.11
CA TRP A 301 -18.97 -0.37 -0.71
C TRP A 301 -19.47 -1.44 0.28
N ALA A 302 -20.71 -1.90 0.20
CA ALA A 302 -21.24 -2.93 1.10
C ALA A 302 -20.65 -4.33 0.88
N ARG A 303 -19.97 -4.56 -0.27
CA ARG A 303 -19.35 -5.85 -0.59
C ARG A 303 -17.90 -5.97 -0.08
N GLN A 304 -17.32 -4.90 0.43
CA GLN A 304 -15.91 -4.90 0.86
C GLN A 304 -15.59 -5.98 1.90
N PRO A 305 -16.40 -6.22 2.95
CA PRO A 305 -16.16 -7.31 3.89
C PRO A 305 -16.15 -8.69 3.22
N ASN A 306 -17.11 -8.96 2.33
CA ASN A 306 -17.19 -10.22 1.59
C ASN A 306 -16.00 -10.42 0.64
N VAL A 307 -15.50 -9.36 0.04
CA VAL A 307 -14.29 -9.43 -0.80
C VAL A 307 -13.05 -9.66 0.06
N GLY A 308 -12.94 -9.00 1.22
CA GLY A 308 -11.86 -9.26 2.18
C GLY A 308 -11.84 -10.73 2.62
N TYR A 309 -13.01 -11.29 2.96
CA TYR A 309 -13.17 -12.71 3.26
C TYR A 309 -12.78 -13.60 2.08
N TRP A 310 -13.25 -13.31 0.86
CA TRP A 310 -12.89 -14.06 -0.33
C TRP A 310 -11.38 -14.04 -0.59
N ASN A 311 -10.73 -12.88 -0.42
CA ASN A 311 -9.29 -12.76 -0.60
C ASN A 311 -8.51 -13.62 0.40
N LEU A 312 -8.99 -13.77 1.62
CA LEU A 312 -8.44 -14.66 2.62
C LEU A 312 -8.70 -16.14 2.25
N HIS A 313 -9.87 -16.43 1.70
CA HIS A 313 -10.27 -17.79 1.30
C HIS A 313 -9.49 -18.31 0.10
N ALA A 314 -9.18 -17.49 -0.86
CA ALA A 314 -8.36 -17.89 -2.00
C ALA A 314 -6.99 -18.47 -1.58
N HIS A 315 -6.66 -18.37 -0.28
CA HIS A 315 -5.42 -18.84 0.33
C HIS A 315 -5.59 -19.88 1.44
N ASP A 316 -6.77 -20.55 1.56
CA ASP A 316 -7.10 -21.46 2.67
C ASP A 316 -7.08 -20.80 4.07
N PHE A 317 -7.39 -19.48 4.14
CA PHE A 317 -7.33 -18.67 5.35
C PHE A 317 -8.64 -18.56 6.19
N ILE A 318 -9.60 -19.43 6.12
CA ILE A 318 -11.02 -19.14 6.14
C ILE A 318 -11.79 -19.19 7.45
N GLU A 319 -11.55 -20.18 8.28
CA GLU A 319 -12.56 -20.51 9.31
C GLU A 319 -12.72 -19.45 10.41
N HIS A 320 -11.82 -18.48 10.52
CA HIS A 320 -11.85 -17.51 11.62
C HIS A 320 -12.28 -16.07 11.23
N PHE A 321 -12.37 -15.73 9.94
CA PHE A 321 -12.66 -14.34 9.56
C PHE A 321 -14.06 -13.88 9.93
N LEU A 322 -15.08 -14.70 9.63
CA LEU A 322 -16.48 -14.34 9.92
C LEU A 322 -16.75 -14.24 11.42
N ASP A 323 -16.29 -15.22 12.19
CA ASP A 323 -16.45 -15.23 13.64
C ASP A 323 -15.79 -14.01 14.31
N LEU A 324 -14.62 -13.59 13.81
CA LEU A 324 -13.90 -12.44 14.35
C LEU A 324 -14.53 -11.11 13.91
N PHE A 325 -15.05 -11.03 12.69
CA PHE A 325 -15.74 -9.85 12.19
C PHE A 325 -17.05 -9.60 12.97
N GLU A 326 -17.88 -10.63 13.13
CA GLU A 326 -19.14 -10.53 13.90
C GLU A 326 -18.92 -10.25 15.38
N ALA A 327 -17.95 -10.91 16.01
CA ALA A 327 -17.69 -10.73 17.45
C ALA A 327 -17.21 -9.33 17.81
N ARG A 328 -16.47 -8.64 16.90
CA ARG A 328 -15.90 -7.33 17.20
C ARG A 328 -16.75 -6.16 16.72
N TYR A 329 -17.45 -6.32 15.62
CA TYR A 329 -18.10 -5.21 14.91
C TYR A 329 -19.61 -5.38 14.74
N GLY A 330 -20.17 -6.56 14.98
CA GLY A 330 -21.62 -6.78 14.93
C GLY A 330 -22.38 -5.70 15.71
N ASP A 331 -21.95 -5.42 16.94
CA ASP A 331 -22.54 -4.39 17.79
C ASP A 331 -22.23 -2.95 17.32
N GLN A 332 -21.09 -2.68 16.68
CA GLN A 332 -20.75 -1.32 16.23
C GLN A 332 -21.40 -0.99 14.90
N ILE A 333 -21.48 -1.95 13.99
CA ILE A 333 -22.20 -1.81 12.73
C ILE A 333 -23.70 -1.67 13.03
N HIS A 334 -24.25 -2.46 13.95
CA HIS A 334 -25.65 -2.36 14.36
C HIS A 334 -25.95 -0.99 14.97
N ARG A 335 -25.14 -0.48 15.88
CA ARG A 335 -25.28 0.88 16.45
C ARG A 335 -25.14 1.98 15.40
N TYR A 336 -24.22 1.83 14.47
CA TYR A 336 -24.04 2.79 13.39
C TYR A 336 -25.27 2.85 12.45
N TYR A 337 -25.88 1.69 12.16
CA TYR A 337 -27.12 1.63 11.38
C TYR A 337 -28.34 2.08 12.18
N GLU A 338 -28.42 1.78 13.47
CA GLU A 338 -29.50 2.23 14.35
C GLU A 338 -29.45 3.74 14.55
N ASP A 339 -28.30 4.35 14.78
CA ASP A 339 -28.15 5.81 14.93
C ASP A 339 -28.50 6.56 13.63
N ARG A 340 -28.17 6.01 12.46
CA ARG A 340 -28.55 6.62 11.18
C ARG A 340 -30.01 6.39 10.79
N SER A 341 -30.59 5.25 11.11
CA SER A 341 -32.00 5.01 10.87
C SER A 341 -32.88 5.90 11.79
N ALA A 342 -32.41 6.25 12.97
CA ALA A 342 -33.08 7.22 13.85
C ALA A 342 -33.02 8.66 13.31
N HIS A 343 -32.08 8.98 12.39
CA HIS A 343 -31.97 10.29 11.75
C HIS A 343 -32.58 10.35 10.33
N ASN A 344 -32.90 9.21 9.72
CA ASN A 344 -33.58 9.13 8.42
C ASN A 344 -35.10 8.94 8.58
N ILE A 345 -35.80 10.02 8.84
CA ILE A 345 -37.29 10.06 8.85
C ILE A 345 -37.86 10.17 7.42
N LEU A 346 -37.20 9.65 6.40
CA LEU A 346 -37.79 9.58 5.05
C LEU A 346 -37.31 8.30 4.33
N GLY A 347 -38.19 7.29 4.32
CA GLY A 347 -38.22 6.21 3.36
C GLY A 347 -37.34 5.00 3.72
N SER A 348 -37.94 4.08 4.47
CA SER A 348 -37.40 2.76 4.72
C SER A 348 -37.61 1.84 3.50
N GLU A 349 -36.57 1.48 2.78
CA GLU A 349 -36.53 0.17 2.11
C GLU A 349 -35.91 -0.86 3.05
N PRO A 350 -36.39 -2.10 3.07
CA PRO A 350 -35.89 -3.12 3.98
C PRO A 350 -34.44 -3.48 3.65
N VAL A 351 -33.61 -3.60 4.70
CA VAL A 351 -32.25 -4.14 4.60
C VAL A 351 -32.32 -5.55 3.97
N PRO A 352 -31.55 -5.86 2.95
CA PRO A 352 -31.50 -7.23 2.40
C PRO A 352 -31.06 -8.19 3.50
N ASP A 353 -31.76 -9.31 3.57
CA ASP A 353 -31.48 -10.39 4.53
C ASP A 353 -30.05 -10.89 4.33
N LEU A 354 -29.23 -10.89 5.37
CA LEU A 354 -27.83 -11.33 5.35
C LEU A 354 -27.68 -12.85 5.17
N ASP A 355 -28.80 -13.57 5.20
CA ASP A 355 -28.84 -15.03 5.08
C ASP A 355 -28.88 -15.56 3.62
N ASP A 356 -28.91 -14.69 2.62
CA ASP A 356 -28.89 -15.11 1.22
C ASP A 356 -27.51 -14.82 0.58
N PRO A 357 -26.63 -15.81 0.39
CA PRO A 357 -25.37 -15.61 -0.28
C PRO A 357 -25.61 -15.29 -1.75
N PRO A 358 -25.24 -14.12 -2.25
CA PRO A 358 -25.28 -13.90 -3.69
C PRO A 358 -24.18 -14.71 -4.36
N PHE A 359 -24.57 -15.57 -5.28
CA PHE A 359 -23.74 -16.33 -6.22
C PHE A 359 -22.81 -15.47 -7.07
#